data_14800bff22737dd82a226a7c8b046b9b
#
_entry.id   14800bff22737dd82a226a7c8b046b9b
#
_cell.length_a   1.000
_cell.length_b   1.000
_cell.length_c   1.000
_cell.angle_alpha   90.00
_cell.angle_beta   90.00
_cell.angle_gamma   90.00
#
_symmetry.space_group_name_H-M   'P 1'
#
loop_
_entity.id
_entity.type
_entity.pdbx_description
1 polymer ?
#
loop_
_entity_poly.entity_id
_entity_poly.type
_entity_poly.pdbx_seq_one_letter_code
_entity_poly.pdbx_strand_id
1 'polypeptide(L)'
;VNPGCRLSFEEWQFVLAHEFLHAALRHDVRREERDPILWNVACDYIINGWLVEMGVGQMPEGLLYDLYFKGMSAESVYDKLCENIRYYLSLDPKDIIYSSDNDWKTQNGVEVDSFYRSAIQRGLDYHQQHRRGTLPGNFVEEVRAIQQPPIPWDVQLARWFDEQFRPLEPRRTYARLSRRQSATPDIPRPAWFLPEEQTEQRIFGVLLDTSGSMERGLLAAALGSIASYAESRDVHHVRVVFCDAAAYDQGIMAPDEIAGTVKVRGRGGTKLQPGIDLLDADTAFPKGAPLLIVTDGACDRLNLRGRTHAFLIPVGNRLPFTAHGPVFRLK
;
A
#
# COMPACT_ATOMS: atom_id res chain seq x y z
N VAL A 1 -12.92 24.41 -14.25
CA VAL A 1 -12.38 25.33 -15.26
C VAL A 1 -12.83 26.73 -14.89
N ASN A 2 -11.89 27.66 -14.74
CA ASN A 2 -12.21 29.07 -14.45
C ASN A 2 -12.61 29.80 -15.75
N PRO A 3 -13.88 30.21 -15.92
CA PRO A 3 -14.34 30.88 -17.15
C PRO A 3 -13.75 32.28 -17.35
N GLY A 4 -13.03 32.82 -16.38
CA GLY A 4 -12.33 34.09 -16.46
C GLY A 4 -10.98 34.04 -17.17
N CYS A 5 -10.41 32.86 -17.42
CA CYS A 5 -9.16 32.70 -18.13
C CYS A 5 -9.34 32.96 -19.63
N ARG A 6 -8.60 33.95 -20.17
CA ARG A 6 -8.57 34.25 -21.61
C ARG A 6 -7.48 33.36 -22.26
N LEU A 7 -7.83 32.12 -22.59
CA LEU A 7 -6.98 31.19 -23.31
C LEU A 7 -7.41 31.09 -24.78
N SER A 8 -6.45 30.85 -25.67
CA SER A 8 -6.72 30.51 -27.07
C SER A 8 -7.39 29.14 -27.18
N PHE A 9 -7.89 28.77 -28.34
CA PHE A 9 -8.49 27.47 -28.57
C PHE A 9 -7.48 26.34 -28.35
N GLU A 10 -6.23 26.52 -28.76
CA GLU A 10 -5.16 25.54 -28.62
C GLU A 10 -4.70 25.40 -27.17
N GLU A 11 -4.67 26.50 -26.41
CA GLU A 11 -4.40 26.46 -24.96
C GLU A 11 -5.54 25.74 -24.21
N TRP A 12 -6.80 25.99 -24.62
CA TRP A 12 -7.93 25.23 -24.05
C TRP A 12 -7.85 23.74 -24.33
N GLN A 13 -7.42 23.35 -25.54
CA GLN A 13 -7.21 21.93 -25.84
C GLN A 13 -6.19 21.32 -24.91
N PHE A 14 -5.08 22.02 -24.65
CA PHE A 14 -4.04 21.56 -23.74
C PHE A 14 -4.59 21.39 -22.31
N VAL A 15 -5.23 22.41 -21.75
CA VAL A 15 -5.77 22.38 -20.38
C VAL A 15 -6.81 21.29 -20.20
N LEU A 16 -7.75 21.15 -21.14
CA LEU A 16 -8.77 20.10 -21.06
C LEU A 16 -8.17 18.69 -21.14
N ALA A 17 -7.16 18.49 -22.00
CA ALA A 17 -6.45 17.23 -22.08
C ALA A 17 -5.66 16.93 -20.80
N HIS A 18 -5.05 17.95 -20.19
CA HIS A 18 -4.36 17.86 -18.92
C HIS A 18 -5.29 17.38 -17.80
N GLU A 19 -6.42 18.05 -17.59
CA GLU A 19 -7.41 17.66 -16.58
C GLU A 19 -7.98 16.25 -16.82
N PHE A 20 -8.25 15.93 -18.10
CA PHE A 20 -8.71 14.60 -18.47
C PHE A 20 -7.68 13.52 -18.09
N LEU A 21 -6.39 13.77 -18.32
CA LEU A 21 -5.33 12.83 -17.97
C LEU A 21 -5.19 12.66 -16.45
N HIS A 22 -5.34 13.71 -15.65
CA HIS A 22 -5.37 13.56 -14.19
C HIS A 22 -6.45 12.59 -13.74
N ALA A 23 -7.68 12.77 -14.25
CA ALA A 23 -8.81 11.90 -13.92
C ALA A 23 -8.60 10.48 -14.45
N ALA A 24 -8.17 10.34 -15.70
CA ALA A 24 -8.03 9.06 -16.38
C ALA A 24 -6.89 8.20 -15.81
N LEU A 25 -5.81 8.82 -15.34
CA LEU A 25 -4.67 8.17 -14.70
C LEU A 25 -4.87 7.97 -13.19
N ARG A 26 -6.03 8.37 -12.66
CA ARG A 26 -6.41 8.17 -11.26
C ARG A 26 -5.37 8.75 -10.30
N HIS A 27 -4.88 9.95 -10.58
CA HIS A 27 -3.88 10.61 -9.73
C HIS A 27 -4.40 10.91 -8.32
N ASP A 28 -5.71 11.07 -8.16
CA ASP A 28 -6.42 11.18 -6.88
C ASP A 28 -6.22 9.94 -5.98
N VAL A 29 -6.37 8.75 -6.56
CA VAL A 29 -6.22 7.47 -5.86
C VAL A 29 -4.74 7.10 -5.67
N ARG A 30 -3.92 7.32 -6.70
CA ARG A 30 -2.47 7.00 -6.69
C ARG A 30 -1.69 7.91 -5.74
N ARG A 31 -2.25 9.04 -5.33
CA ARG A 31 -1.62 9.89 -4.32
C ARG A 31 -1.31 9.13 -3.04
N GLU A 32 -2.18 8.24 -2.61
CA GLU A 32 -2.05 7.51 -1.35
C GLU A 32 -1.74 8.45 -0.17
N GLU A 33 -0.62 8.22 0.54
CA GLU A 33 -0.16 9.01 1.69
C GLU A 33 0.76 10.19 1.32
N ARG A 34 0.98 10.45 0.01
CA ARG A 34 1.87 11.50 -0.46
C ARG A 34 1.31 12.89 -0.19
N ASP A 35 2.20 13.86 0.00
CA ASP A 35 1.81 15.27 0.15
C ASP A 35 1.00 15.72 -1.07
N PRO A 36 -0.21 16.29 -0.89
CA PRO A 36 -1.11 16.60 -2.00
C PRO A 36 -0.52 17.63 -2.98
N ILE A 37 0.23 18.62 -2.47
CA ILE A 37 0.80 19.67 -3.29
C ILE A 37 1.95 19.13 -4.13
N LEU A 38 2.91 18.48 -3.49
CA LEU A 38 4.05 17.88 -4.19
C LEU A 38 3.64 16.78 -5.16
N TRP A 39 2.59 16.02 -4.82
CA TRP A 39 2.05 15.00 -5.71
C TRP A 39 1.42 15.63 -6.96
N ASN A 40 0.63 16.71 -6.80
CA ASN A 40 0.07 17.42 -7.95
C ASN A 40 1.17 17.97 -8.85
N VAL A 41 2.16 18.64 -8.28
CA VAL A 41 3.33 19.16 -9.00
C VAL A 41 4.05 18.04 -9.78
N ALA A 42 4.23 16.88 -9.20
CA ALA A 42 4.86 15.73 -9.87
C ALA A 42 4.03 15.25 -11.06
N CYS A 43 2.72 15.12 -10.88
CA CYS A 43 1.79 14.73 -11.94
C CYS A 43 1.76 15.76 -13.09
N ASP A 44 1.77 17.05 -12.75
CA ASP A 44 1.75 18.14 -13.73
C ASP A 44 3.00 18.12 -14.63
N TYR A 45 4.19 17.92 -14.06
CA TYR A 45 5.41 17.77 -14.86
C TYR A 45 5.31 16.63 -15.88
N ILE A 46 4.75 15.51 -15.48
CA ILE A 46 4.61 14.34 -16.33
C ILE A 46 3.55 14.55 -17.41
N ILE A 47 2.36 14.99 -17.03
CA ILE A 47 1.26 15.21 -17.99
C ILE A 47 1.64 16.28 -19.01
N ASN A 48 2.17 17.43 -18.56
CA ASN A 48 2.58 18.50 -19.45
C ASN A 48 3.68 18.03 -20.40
N GLY A 49 4.63 17.24 -19.91
CA GLY A 49 5.66 16.63 -20.74
C GLY A 49 5.09 15.75 -21.86
N TRP A 50 4.11 14.91 -21.56
CA TRP A 50 3.45 14.08 -22.56
C TRP A 50 2.64 14.89 -23.57
N LEU A 51 1.86 15.86 -23.12
CA LEU A 51 1.04 16.69 -24.00
C LEU A 51 1.89 17.49 -24.99
N VAL A 52 3.02 18.05 -24.52
CA VAL A 52 4.00 18.71 -25.37
C VAL A 52 4.61 17.73 -26.38
N GLU A 53 5.01 16.53 -25.95
CA GLU A 53 5.59 15.51 -26.84
C GLU A 53 4.60 14.99 -27.87
N MET A 54 3.33 14.85 -27.50
CA MET A 54 2.24 14.45 -28.39
C MET A 54 1.74 15.59 -29.30
N GLY A 55 2.14 16.84 -29.04
CA GLY A 55 1.67 18.02 -29.78
C GLY A 55 0.18 18.29 -29.60
N VAL A 56 -0.35 18.07 -28.39
CA VAL A 56 -1.76 18.30 -28.06
C VAL A 56 -1.96 19.76 -27.64
N GLY A 57 -2.53 20.56 -28.51
CA GLY A 57 -2.76 21.98 -28.26
C GLY A 57 -1.46 22.78 -28.07
N GLN A 58 -1.55 23.92 -27.40
CA GLN A 58 -0.42 24.75 -27.00
C GLN A 58 -0.40 24.92 -25.49
N MET A 59 0.76 24.64 -24.88
CA MET A 59 0.93 24.80 -23.45
C MET A 59 0.85 26.27 -23.05
N PRO A 60 -0.07 26.68 -22.13
CA PRO A 60 -0.12 28.04 -21.60
C PRO A 60 1.17 28.44 -20.88
N GLU A 61 1.49 29.72 -20.86
CA GLU A 61 2.63 30.22 -20.10
C GLU A 61 2.44 30.04 -18.59
N GLY A 62 3.53 29.61 -17.93
CA GLY A 62 3.59 29.46 -16.47
C GLY A 62 3.21 28.09 -15.97
N LEU A 63 2.88 27.12 -16.84
CA LEU A 63 2.71 25.72 -16.43
C LEU A 63 4.05 25.04 -16.20
N LEU A 64 4.03 23.99 -15.36
CA LEU A 64 5.21 23.22 -14.98
C LEU A 64 5.68 22.33 -16.13
N TYR A 65 6.91 22.53 -16.59
CA TYR A 65 7.52 21.71 -17.63
C TYR A 65 9.04 21.69 -17.47
N ASP A 66 9.62 20.49 -17.42
CA ASP A 66 11.05 20.30 -17.39
C ASP A 66 11.44 18.98 -18.10
N LEU A 67 12.31 19.08 -19.09
CA LEU A 67 12.85 17.92 -19.81
C LEU A 67 13.61 16.93 -18.92
N TYR A 68 14.08 17.36 -17.77
CA TYR A 68 14.75 16.52 -16.80
C TYR A 68 13.87 15.35 -16.32
N PHE A 69 12.56 15.56 -16.24
CA PHE A 69 11.61 14.55 -15.81
C PHE A 69 11.08 13.66 -16.94
N LYS A 70 11.55 13.87 -18.17
CA LYS A 70 11.11 13.07 -19.32
C LYS A 70 11.37 11.59 -19.10
N GLY A 71 10.36 10.75 -19.32
CA GLY A 71 10.45 9.30 -19.19
C GLY A 71 10.34 8.77 -17.76
N MET A 72 10.12 9.63 -16.77
CA MET A 72 9.88 9.21 -15.39
C MET A 72 8.41 8.94 -15.13
N SER A 73 8.10 8.18 -14.06
CA SER A 73 6.74 8.07 -13.50
C SER A 73 6.46 9.23 -12.54
N ALA A 74 5.18 9.48 -12.25
CA ALA A 74 4.78 10.52 -11.29
C ALA A 74 5.36 10.24 -9.88
N GLU A 75 5.44 8.97 -9.48
CA GLU A 75 6.04 8.54 -8.21
C GLU A 75 7.54 8.90 -8.17
N SER A 76 8.28 8.60 -9.24
CA SER A 76 9.72 8.89 -9.33
C SER A 76 10.01 10.39 -9.32
N VAL A 77 9.14 11.19 -9.94
CA VAL A 77 9.24 12.66 -9.89
C VAL A 77 8.95 13.15 -8.49
N TYR A 78 7.90 12.64 -7.84
CA TYR A 78 7.57 12.98 -6.46
C TYR A 78 8.75 12.73 -5.51
N ASP A 79 9.39 11.57 -5.60
CA ASP A 79 10.54 11.23 -4.75
C ASP A 79 11.70 12.23 -4.96
N LYS A 80 11.98 12.62 -6.20
CA LYS A 80 12.99 13.64 -6.52
C LYS A 80 12.63 15.04 -6.02
N LEU A 81 11.35 15.42 -6.06
CA LEU A 81 10.87 16.68 -5.50
C LEU A 81 11.04 16.71 -3.98
N CYS A 82 10.78 15.56 -3.30
CA CYS A 82 11.00 15.43 -1.86
C CYS A 82 12.49 15.56 -1.46
N GLU A 83 13.41 15.04 -2.27
CA GLU A 83 14.86 15.18 -2.05
C GLU A 83 15.33 16.64 -2.12
N ASN A 84 14.70 17.45 -2.98
CA ASN A 84 15.05 18.84 -3.25
C ASN A 84 13.96 19.85 -2.89
N ILE A 85 13.21 19.58 -1.86
CA ILE A 85 11.98 20.29 -1.47
C ILE A 85 12.18 21.82 -1.36
N ARG A 86 13.36 22.29 -0.93
CA ARG A 86 13.66 23.72 -0.78
C ARG A 86 13.68 24.47 -2.12
N TYR A 87 14.08 23.78 -3.19
CA TYR A 87 14.10 24.36 -4.54
C TYR A 87 12.70 24.50 -5.09
N TYR A 88 11.85 23.50 -4.86
CA TYR A 88 10.50 23.44 -5.44
C TYR A 88 9.43 24.16 -4.63
N LEU A 89 9.62 24.40 -3.33
CA LEU A 89 8.73 25.25 -2.52
C LEU A 89 8.73 26.74 -2.97
N SER A 90 9.67 27.16 -3.81
CA SER A 90 9.67 28.49 -4.45
C SER A 90 8.78 28.57 -5.70
N LEU A 91 8.26 27.46 -6.18
CA LEU A 91 7.31 27.42 -7.31
C LEU A 91 5.93 27.82 -6.80
N ASP A 92 5.37 28.86 -7.40
CA ASP A 92 4.03 29.36 -7.07
C ASP A 92 2.98 28.35 -7.60
N PRO A 93 2.27 27.63 -6.74
CA PRO A 93 1.33 26.61 -7.18
C PRO A 93 0.05 27.25 -7.70
N LYS A 94 0.02 27.64 -8.98
CA LYS A 94 -1.12 28.32 -9.60
C LYS A 94 -2.33 27.40 -9.87
N ASP A 95 -2.14 26.09 -9.88
CA ASP A 95 -3.17 25.13 -10.30
C ASP A 95 -3.54 24.08 -9.24
N ILE A 96 -3.48 24.43 -7.94
CA ILE A 96 -3.95 23.51 -6.91
C ILE A 96 -5.49 23.54 -6.89
N ILE A 97 -6.10 22.57 -7.56
CA ILE A 97 -7.51 22.26 -7.33
C ILE A 97 -7.60 21.51 -6.01
N TYR A 98 -7.97 22.24 -4.95
CA TYR A 98 -8.44 21.60 -3.73
C TYR A 98 -9.79 20.94 -4.04
N SER A 99 -9.78 19.70 -4.49
CA SER A 99 -10.99 18.90 -4.40
C SER A 99 -11.20 18.60 -2.92
N SER A 100 -12.22 19.23 -2.35
CA SER A 100 -12.73 18.79 -1.05
C SER A 100 -13.07 17.31 -1.16
N ASP A 101 -12.54 16.51 -0.25
CA ASP A 101 -12.50 15.03 -0.26
C ASP A 101 -13.87 14.31 -0.40
N ASN A 102 -14.98 15.00 -0.61
CA ASN A 102 -16.31 14.43 -0.46
C ASN A 102 -17.23 14.44 -1.69
N ASP A 103 -16.97 15.20 -2.74
CA ASP A 103 -17.98 15.37 -3.81
C ASP A 103 -17.91 14.31 -4.93
N TRP A 104 -16.84 13.52 -5.05
CA TRP A 104 -16.70 12.51 -6.11
C TRP A 104 -16.98 11.08 -5.68
N LYS A 105 -17.24 10.85 -4.40
CA LYS A 105 -17.70 9.54 -3.85
C LYS A 105 -19.21 9.37 -4.00
N THR A 106 -19.77 9.82 -5.11
CA THR A 106 -21.15 9.51 -5.44
C THR A 106 -21.26 8.04 -5.80
N GLN A 107 -22.25 7.41 -5.27
CA GLN A 107 -22.89 6.08 -5.40
C GLN A 107 -22.39 5.07 -6.46
N ASN A 108 -21.51 5.43 -7.40
CA ASN A 108 -21.10 4.63 -8.56
C ASN A 108 -19.57 4.61 -8.78
N GLY A 109 -18.75 4.64 -7.75
CA GLY A 109 -17.27 4.74 -7.89
C GLY A 109 -16.66 3.64 -8.79
N VAL A 110 -17.23 2.46 -8.86
CA VAL A 110 -16.78 1.37 -9.74
C VAL A 110 -17.12 1.66 -11.20
N GLU A 111 -18.26 2.26 -11.47
CA GLU A 111 -18.69 2.60 -12.85
C GLU A 111 -17.82 3.72 -13.44
N VAL A 112 -17.47 4.72 -12.65
CA VAL A 112 -16.60 5.84 -13.07
C VAL A 112 -15.19 5.32 -13.38
N ASP A 113 -14.63 4.46 -12.56
CA ASP A 113 -13.33 3.85 -12.77
C ASP A 113 -13.31 2.99 -14.05
N SER A 114 -14.32 2.16 -14.25
CA SER A 114 -14.46 1.35 -15.45
C SER A 114 -14.65 2.21 -16.70
N PHE A 115 -15.36 3.33 -16.59
CA PHE A 115 -15.52 4.30 -17.67
C PHE A 115 -14.18 4.90 -18.10
N TYR A 116 -13.38 5.42 -17.16
CA TYR A 116 -12.07 6.01 -17.49
C TYR A 116 -11.10 5.00 -18.09
N ARG A 117 -11.04 3.78 -17.54
CA ARG A 117 -10.22 2.69 -18.09
C ARG A 117 -10.63 2.35 -19.53
N SER A 118 -11.94 2.24 -19.77
CA SER A 118 -12.47 1.95 -21.10
C SER A 118 -12.23 3.09 -22.11
N ALA A 119 -12.32 4.33 -21.66
CA ALA A 119 -12.09 5.50 -22.49
C ALA A 119 -10.62 5.60 -22.93
N ILE A 120 -9.69 5.43 -22.00
CA ILE A 120 -8.24 5.42 -22.30
C ILE A 120 -7.86 4.26 -23.22
N GLN A 121 -8.40 3.06 -22.98
CA GLN A 121 -8.14 1.91 -23.85
C GLN A 121 -8.60 2.16 -25.27
N ARG A 122 -9.83 2.63 -25.45
CA ARG A 122 -10.35 2.97 -26.78
C ARG A 122 -9.53 4.05 -27.46
N GLY A 123 -9.02 5.03 -26.71
CA GLY A 123 -8.11 6.06 -27.22
C GLY A 123 -6.80 5.47 -27.72
N LEU A 124 -6.18 4.56 -26.96
CA LEU A 124 -4.97 3.85 -27.39
C LEU A 124 -5.21 2.98 -28.63
N ASP A 125 -6.28 2.18 -28.62
CA ASP A 125 -6.63 1.31 -29.75
C ASP A 125 -6.87 2.12 -31.03
N TYR A 126 -7.60 3.21 -30.91
CA TYR A 126 -7.84 4.14 -32.02
C TYR A 126 -6.53 4.72 -32.56
N HIS A 127 -5.64 5.17 -31.67
CA HIS A 127 -4.35 5.73 -32.06
C HIS A 127 -3.48 4.68 -32.78
N GLN A 128 -3.42 3.45 -32.27
CA GLN A 128 -2.66 2.36 -32.88
C GLN A 128 -3.20 1.98 -34.28
N GLN A 129 -4.54 1.92 -34.42
CA GLN A 129 -5.18 1.58 -35.71
C GLN A 129 -4.98 2.66 -36.77
N HIS A 130 -4.97 3.93 -36.37
CA HIS A 130 -4.91 5.05 -37.32
C HIS A 130 -3.51 5.62 -37.51
N ARG A 131 -2.48 5.02 -36.90
CA ARG A 131 -1.04 5.42 -37.00
C ARG A 131 -0.83 6.94 -36.86
N ARG A 132 -1.52 7.58 -35.93
CA ARG A 132 -1.44 9.03 -35.68
C ARG A 132 -0.28 9.33 -34.73
N GLY A 133 0.93 9.53 -35.29
CA GLY A 133 2.11 9.95 -34.51
C GLY A 133 2.68 8.86 -33.59
N THR A 134 3.64 9.23 -32.77
CA THR A 134 4.24 8.38 -31.76
C THR A 134 3.76 8.82 -30.39
N LEU A 135 3.19 7.87 -29.61
CA LEU A 135 2.90 8.12 -28.19
C LEU A 135 4.19 7.96 -27.37
N PRO A 136 4.40 8.79 -26.33
CA PRO A 136 5.50 8.58 -25.39
C PRO A 136 5.46 7.17 -24.80
N GLY A 137 6.59 6.47 -24.77
CA GLY A 137 6.65 5.07 -24.31
C GLY A 137 6.19 4.93 -22.86
N ASN A 138 6.61 5.84 -22.00
CA ASN A 138 6.21 5.87 -20.59
C ASN A 138 4.70 6.17 -20.41
N PHE A 139 4.06 6.97 -21.27
CA PHE A 139 2.60 7.15 -21.27
C PHE A 139 1.87 5.83 -21.56
N VAL A 140 2.33 5.08 -22.56
CA VAL A 140 1.74 3.77 -22.88
C VAL A 140 1.92 2.79 -21.73
N GLU A 141 3.06 2.81 -21.05
CA GLU A 141 3.35 1.98 -19.89
C GLU A 141 2.45 2.34 -18.70
N GLU A 142 2.28 3.63 -18.42
CA GLU A 142 1.38 4.12 -17.37
C GLU A 142 -0.07 3.68 -17.62
N VAL A 143 -0.57 3.83 -18.84
CA VAL A 143 -1.91 3.38 -19.18
C VAL A 143 -2.07 1.87 -19.03
N ARG A 144 -1.07 1.08 -19.42
CA ARG A 144 -1.07 -0.38 -19.22
C ARG A 144 -1.05 -0.76 -17.74
N ALA A 145 -0.28 -0.04 -16.92
CA ALA A 145 -0.23 -0.28 -15.49
C ALA A 145 -1.59 -0.06 -14.81
N ILE A 146 -2.34 0.97 -15.23
CA ILE A 146 -3.69 1.25 -14.71
C ILE A 146 -4.71 0.17 -15.12
N GLN A 147 -4.50 -0.48 -16.27
CA GLN A 147 -5.37 -1.56 -16.74
C GLN A 147 -5.20 -2.87 -15.97
N GLN A 148 -4.05 -3.07 -15.33
CA GLN A 148 -3.85 -4.22 -14.47
C GLN A 148 -4.71 -4.05 -13.21
N PRO A 149 -5.47 -5.09 -12.81
CA PRO A 149 -6.17 -5.03 -11.55
C PRO A 149 -5.15 -4.82 -10.43
N PRO A 150 -5.44 -3.96 -9.43
CA PRO A 150 -4.56 -3.79 -8.29
C PRO A 150 -4.33 -5.16 -7.66
N ILE A 151 -3.08 -5.43 -7.26
CA ILE A 151 -2.75 -6.67 -6.56
C ILE A 151 -3.63 -6.74 -5.31
N PRO A 152 -4.42 -7.80 -5.12
CA PRO A 152 -5.25 -7.95 -3.93
C PRO A 152 -4.42 -7.78 -2.66
N TRP A 153 -4.98 -7.15 -1.64
CA TRP A 153 -4.30 -6.84 -0.39
C TRP A 153 -3.76 -8.09 0.32
N ASP A 154 -4.47 -9.21 0.23
CA ASP A 154 -4.07 -10.49 0.77
C ASP A 154 -2.80 -11.04 0.11
N VAL A 155 -2.67 -10.88 -1.22
CA VAL A 155 -1.43 -11.24 -1.94
C VAL A 155 -0.27 -10.33 -1.54
N GLN A 156 -0.52 -9.04 -1.30
CA GLN A 156 0.52 -8.12 -0.81
C GLN A 156 0.95 -8.50 0.61
N LEU A 157 -0.01 -8.85 1.48
CA LEU A 157 0.25 -9.33 2.82
C LEU A 157 1.06 -10.64 2.80
N ALA A 158 0.71 -11.58 1.90
CA ALA A 158 1.46 -12.83 1.72
C ALA A 158 2.93 -12.55 1.36
N ARG A 159 3.20 -11.62 0.43
CA ARG A 159 4.56 -11.22 0.06
C ARG A 159 5.32 -10.63 1.23
N TRP A 160 4.66 -9.80 2.03
CA TRP A 160 5.27 -9.25 3.23
C TRP A 160 5.66 -10.35 4.24
N PHE A 161 4.78 -11.36 4.45
CA PHE A 161 5.12 -12.53 5.26
C PHE A 161 6.31 -13.31 4.67
N ASP A 162 6.39 -13.45 3.35
CA ASP A 162 7.50 -14.12 2.66
C ASP A 162 8.84 -13.40 2.87
N GLU A 163 8.82 -12.06 2.91
CA GLU A 163 10.01 -11.25 3.18
C GLU A 163 10.46 -11.36 4.63
N GLN A 164 9.50 -11.38 5.58
CA GLN A 164 9.80 -11.45 7.02
C GLN A 164 10.17 -12.86 7.45
N PHE A 165 9.52 -13.88 6.90
CA PHE A 165 9.66 -15.28 7.30
C PHE A 165 10.06 -16.15 6.10
N ARG A 166 11.35 -16.14 5.77
CA ARG A 166 11.87 -17.01 4.71
C ARG A 166 11.58 -18.46 5.01
N PRO A 167 11.31 -19.32 3.98
CA PRO A 167 11.10 -20.75 4.18
C PRO A 167 12.23 -21.38 4.98
N LEU A 168 11.89 -22.26 5.92
CA LEU A 168 12.89 -23.01 6.67
C LEU A 168 13.45 -24.13 5.80
N GLU A 169 14.78 -24.25 5.77
CA GLU A 169 15.43 -25.37 5.09
C GLU A 169 15.53 -26.58 6.03
N PRO A 170 14.83 -27.70 5.72
CA PRO A 170 14.94 -28.90 6.51
C PRO A 170 16.37 -29.44 6.43
N ARG A 171 16.92 -29.86 7.58
CA ARG A 171 18.24 -30.47 7.69
C ARG A 171 18.14 -31.97 7.77
N ARG A 172 19.17 -32.69 7.29
CA ARG A 172 19.26 -34.15 7.44
C ARG A 172 19.88 -34.49 8.78
N THR A 173 19.30 -35.45 9.46
CA THR A 173 19.86 -36.00 10.73
C THR A 173 19.81 -37.52 10.75
N TYR A 174 20.83 -38.11 11.31
CA TYR A 174 20.86 -39.56 11.61
C TYR A 174 20.38 -39.84 13.04
N ALA A 175 20.15 -38.83 13.87
CA ALA A 175 19.65 -38.98 15.23
C ALA A 175 18.22 -39.52 15.29
N ARG A 176 17.43 -39.27 14.20
CA ARG A 176 16.07 -39.85 14.05
C ARG A 176 16.04 -40.77 12.86
N LEU A 177 15.42 -41.94 13.02
CA LEU A 177 15.28 -42.92 11.95
C LEU A 177 14.31 -42.41 10.89
N SER A 178 14.70 -42.48 9.61
CA SER A 178 13.80 -42.25 8.51
C SER A 178 12.68 -43.30 8.47
N ARG A 179 11.45 -42.93 8.14
CA ARG A 179 10.33 -43.88 7.93
C ARG A 179 10.68 -45.00 6.93
N ARG A 180 11.57 -44.71 5.97
CA ARG A 180 12.04 -45.69 4.97
C ARG A 180 13.06 -46.68 5.53
N GLN A 181 13.65 -46.43 6.69
CA GLN A 181 14.64 -47.31 7.30
C GLN A 181 14.01 -48.61 7.84
N SER A 182 12.71 -48.59 8.18
CA SER A 182 12.00 -49.80 8.60
C SER A 182 11.99 -50.91 7.52
N ALA A 183 12.05 -50.53 6.24
CA ALA A 183 12.12 -51.46 5.12
C ALA A 183 13.54 -51.96 4.80
N THR A 184 14.58 -51.29 5.29
CA THR A 184 16.00 -51.63 5.10
C THR A 184 16.79 -51.26 6.35
N PRO A 185 16.67 -52.06 7.44
CA PRO A 185 17.21 -51.69 8.76
C PRO A 185 18.75 -51.56 8.78
N ASP A 186 19.44 -52.29 7.93
CA ASP A 186 20.90 -52.30 7.86
C ASP A 186 21.52 -51.10 7.10
N ILE A 187 20.69 -50.27 6.47
CA ILE A 187 21.15 -49.09 5.71
C ILE A 187 20.75 -47.82 6.45
N PRO A 188 21.67 -47.08 7.12
CA PRO A 188 21.35 -45.83 7.79
C PRO A 188 20.82 -44.80 6.80
N ARG A 189 19.63 -44.30 7.01
CA ARG A 189 19.01 -43.23 6.19
C ARG A 189 18.67 -42.02 7.05
N PRO A 190 19.18 -40.85 6.73
CA PRO A 190 18.87 -39.66 7.49
C PRO A 190 17.39 -39.30 7.38
N ALA A 191 16.79 -38.87 8.48
CA ALA A 191 15.49 -38.20 8.48
C ALA A 191 15.67 -36.72 8.19
N TRP A 192 14.64 -36.10 7.62
CA TRP A 192 14.54 -34.66 7.52
C TRP A 192 13.91 -34.10 8.80
N PHE A 193 14.44 -33.02 9.33
CA PHE A 193 13.88 -32.35 10.48
C PHE A 193 14.04 -30.81 10.31
N LEU A 194 13.13 -30.08 10.89
CA LEU A 194 13.24 -28.63 11.06
C LEU A 194 13.80 -28.39 12.47
N PRO A 195 14.88 -27.60 12.63
CA PRO A 195 15.42 -27.30 13.96
C PRO A 195 14.38 -26.51 14.78
N GLU A 196 14.04 -27.03 15.96
CA GLU A 196 13.05 -26.41 16.86
C GLU A 196 13.42 -24.96 17.23
N GLU A 197 14.71 -24.69 17.46
CA GLU A 197 15.24 -23.36 17.75
C GLU A 197 14.89 -22.33 16.65
N GLN A 198 14.84 -22.75 15.39
CA GLN A 198 14.49 -21.86 14.29
C GLN A 198 12.97 -21.62 14.18
N THR A 199 12.16 -22.57 14.62
CA THR A 199 10.71 -22.49 14.63
C THR A 199 10.21 -21.67 15.82
N GLU A 200 10.79 -21.87 17.00
CA GLU A 200 10.43 -21.16 18.22
C GLU A 200 10.76 -19.66 18.15
N GLN A 201 11.81 -19.29 17.40
CA GLN A 201 12.19 -17.87 17.20
C GLN A 201 11.29 -17.13 16.20
N ARG A 202 10.39 -17.86 15.51
CA ARG A 202 9.48 -17.27 14.54
C ARG A 202 8.23 -16.74 15.24
N ILE A 203 8.27 -15.45 15.52
CA ILE A 203 7.17 -14.74 16.17
C ILE A 203 6.97 -13.39 15.51
N PHE A 204 5.73 -12.96 15.38
CA PHE A 204 5.40 -11.57 15.04
C PHE A 204 4.38 -11.02 16.02
N GLY A 205 4.24 -9.69 16.03
CA GLY A 205 3.25 -9.01 16.83
C GLY A 205 2.02 -8.65 16.01
N VAL A 206 0.86 -8.70 16.63
CA VAL A 206 -0.39 -8.12 16.09
C VAL A 206 -0.91 -7.10 17.10
N LEU A 207 -0.97 -5.86 16.68
CA LEU A 207 -1.65 -4.79 17.39
C LEU A 207 -3.00 -4.57 16.74
N LEU A 208 -4.06 -4.86 17.47
CA LEU A 208 -5.42 -4.85 16.95
C LEU A 208 -6.22 -3.71 17.56
N ASP A 209 -6.69 -2.82 16.72
CA ASP A 209 -7.66 -1.81 17.10
C ASP A 209 -9.03 -2.46 17.32
N THR A 210 -9.53 -2.35 18.54
CA THR A 210 -10.82 -2.89 18.93
C THR A 210 -11.87 -1.80 19.15
N SER A 211 -11.63 -0.60 18.58
CA SER A 211 -12.59 0.50 18.60
C SER A 211 -13.89 0.15 17.87
N GLY A 212 -14.97 0.82 18.22
CA GLY A 212 -16.30 0.52 17.69
C GLY A 212 -16.50 0.85 16.20
N SER A 213 -15.56 1.57 15.60
CA SER A 213 -15.56 1.95 14.18
C SER A 213 -15.03 0.84 13.24
N MET A 214 -14.32 -0.16 13.79
CA MET A 214 -13.84 -1.31 13.02
C MET A 214 -14.97 -2.23 12.59
N GLU A 215 -15.10 -2.45 11.27
CA GLU A 215 -16.08 -3.39 10.72
C GLU A 215 -15.68 -4.84 11.01
N ARG A 216 -16.57 -5.58 11.67
CA ARG A 216 -16.30 -6.95 12.13
C ARG A 216 -16.01 -7.93 10.99
N GLY A 217 -16.64 -7.76 9.83
CA GLY A 217 -16.42 -8.62 8.66
C GLY A 217 -15.02 -8.46 8.09
N LEU A 218 -14.56 -7.24 7.92
CA LEU A 218 -13.21 -6.94 7.46
C LEU A 218 -12.15 -7.43 8.45
N LEU A 219 -12.41 -7.25 9.75
CA LEU A 219 -11.53 -7.72 10.79
C LEU A 219 -11.39 -9.25 10.77
N ALA A 220 -12.50 -9.98 10.62
CA ALA A 220 -12.46 -11.43 10.53
C ALA A 220 -11.70 -11.92 9.29
N ALA A 221 -11.90 -11.26 8.14
CA ALA A 221 -11.15 -11.58 6.91
C ALA A 221 -9.64 -11.33 7.06
N ALA A 222 -9.26 -10.20 7.69
CA ALA A 222 -7.87 -9.88 7.97
C ALA A 222 -7.22 -10.94 8.87
N LEU A 223 -7.87 -11.30 9.98
CA LEU A 223 -7.35 -12.28 10.92
C LEU A 223 -7.26 -13.68 10.33
N GLY A 224 -8.23 -14.09 9.52
CA GLY A 224 -8.19 -15.35 8.78
C GLY A 224 -7.01 -15.42 7.81
N SER A 225 -6.73 -14.32 7.08
CA SER A 225 -5.59 -14.25 6.19
C SER A 225 -4.25 -14.27 6.95
N ILE A 226 -4.15 -13.54 8.07
CA ILE A 226 -2.98 -13.55 8.94
C ILE A 226 -2.69 -14.97 9.45
N ALA A 227 -3.70 -15.69 9.94
CA ALA A 227 -3.57 -17.05 10.42
C ALA A 227 -3.07 -17.99 9.32
N SER A 228 -3.69 -17.94 8.13
CA SER A 228 -3.32 -18.77 6.99
C SER A 228 -1.87 -18.53 6.52
N TYR A 229 -1.43 -17.27 6.44
CA TYR A 229 -0.06 -16.96 6.02
C TYR A 229 0.97 -17.29 7.10
N ALA A 230 0.66 -17.07 8.37
CA ALA A 230 1.53 -17.46 9.47
C ALA A 230 1.76 -18.98 9.47
N GLU A 231 0.70 -19.77 9.34
CA GLU A 231 0.77 -21.22 9.25
C GLU A 231 1.60 -21.68 8.04
N SER A 232 1.38 -21.06 6.86
CA SER A 232 2.12 -21.39 5.63
C SER A 232 3.63 -21.12 5.72
N ARG A 233 4.07 -20.34 6.70
CA ARG A 233 5.46 -19.98 6.98
C ARG A 233 6.02 -20.57 8.26
N ASP A 234 5.38 -21.58 8.82
CA ASP A 234 5.77 -22.24 10.08
C ASP A 234 5.92 -21.24 11.25
N VAL A 235 5.07 -20.22 11.31
CA VAL A 235 4.99 -19.29 12.43
C VAL A 235 3.86 -19.73 13.35
N HIS A 236 4.22 -20.30 14.48
CA HIS A 236 3.27 -20.88 15.43
C HIS A 236 2.90 -19.95 16.59
N HIS A 237 3.61 -18.86 16.74
CA HIS A 237 3.44 -17.94 17.85
C HIS A 237 3.23 -16.52 17.39
N VAL A 238 2.17 -15.88 17.89
CA VAL A 238 1.83 -14.49 17.63
C VAL A 238 1.65 -13.77 18.95
N ARG A 239 2.34 -12.64 19.11
CA ARG A 239 2.19 -11.77 20.26
C ARG A 239 1.07 -10.78 20.00
N VAL A 240 -0.02 -10.87 20.75
CA VAL A 240 -1.25 -10.11 20.45
C VAL A 240 -1.53 -9.08 21.54
N VAL A 241 -1.81 -7.86 21.12
CA VAL A 241 -2.27 -6.76 21.97
C VAL A 241 -3.49 -6.11 21.33
N PHE A 242 -4.56 -5.98 22.12
CA PHE A 242 -5.74 -5.22 21.71
C PHE A 242 -5.65 -3.80 22.24
N CYS A 243 -6.07 -2.84 21.44
CA CYS A 243 -6.11 -1.44 21.82
C CYS A 243 -7.45 -0.81 21.50
N ASP A 244 -7.95 0.00 22.42
CA ASP A 244 -8.96 1.01 22.20
C ASP A 244 -8.50 2.32 22.87
N ALA A 245 -9.08 2.76 23.97
CA ALA A 245 -8.55 3.83 24.81
C ALA A 245 -7.39 3.37 25.69
N ALA A 246 -7.18 2.07 25.85
CA ALA A 246 -6.11 1.43 26.62
C ALA A 246 -5.56 0.20 25.91
N ALA A 247 -4.37 -0.26 26.30
CA ALA A 247 -3.79 -1.50 25.79
C ALA A 247 -4.20 -2.69 26.66
N TYR A 248 -4.60 -3.78 26.01
CA TYR A 248 -4.99 -5.04 26.63
C TYR A 248 -4.08 -6.15 26.14
N ASP A 249 -3.24 -6.63 27.00
CA ASP A 249 -2.34 -7.74 26.73
C ASP A 249 -3.12 -9.05 26.59
N GLN A 250 -2.97 -9.71 25.45
CA GLN A 250 -3.54 -11.03 25.19
C GLN A 250 -2.51 -12.16 25.28
N GLY A 251 -1.24 -11.82 25.44
CA GLY A 251 -0.16 -12.78 25.51
C GLY A 251 0.29 -13.30 24.15
N ILE A 252 0.93 -14.47 24.18
CA ILE A 252 1.34 -15.22 22.99
C ILE A 252 0.29 -16.29 22.75
N MET A 253 -0.18 -16.42 21.52
CA MET A 253 -1.18 -17.40 21.12
C MET A 253 -0.88 -17.97 19.73
N ALA A 254 -1.58 -19.01 19.34
CA ALA A 254 -1.53 -19.53 17.98
C ALA A 254 -2.28 -18.59 17.02
N PRO A 255 -1.85 -18.47 15.75
CA PRO A 255 -2.47 -17.53 14.80
C PRO A 255 -3.98 -17.75 14.57
N ASP A 256 -4.46 -18.98 14.61
CA ASP A 256 -5.87 -19.36 14.45
C ASP A 256 -6.74 -19.00 15.66
N GLU A 257 -6.14 -18.88 16.85
CA GLU A 257 -6.85 -18.51 18.09
C GLU A 257 -7.21 -17.03 18.14
N ILE A 258 -6.52 -16.16 17.37
CA ILE A 258 -6.72 -14.70 17.41
C ILE A 258 -8.17 -14.35 17.09
N ALA A 259 -8.72 -14.92 16.03
CA ALA A 259 -10.09 -14.63 15.58
C ALA A 259 -11.16 -14.97 16.63
N GLY A 260 -10.94 -16.03 17.40
CA GLY A 260 -11.84 -16.45 18.48
C GLY A 260 -11.75 -15.59 19.74
N THR A 261 -10.65 -14.88 19.92
CA THR A 261 -10.36 -14.10 21.15
C THR A 261 -10.83 -12.65 21.03
N VAL A 262 -11.04 -12.14 19.81
CA VAL A 262 -11.39 -10.73 19.56
C VAL A 262 -12.76 -10.39 20.14
N LYS A 263 -12.75 -9.52 21.14
CA LYS A 263 -13.95 -8.87 21.67
C LYS A 263 -13.87 -7.38 21.39
N VAL A 264 -14.67 -6.91 20.41
CA VAL A 264 -14.81 -5.48 20.16
C VAL A 264 -15.44 -4.81 21.40
N ARG A 265 -14.68 -3.99 22.09
CA ARG A 265 -15.08 -3.32 23.33
C ARG A 265 -15.40 -1.84 23.16
N GLY A 266 -15.50 -1.32 21.94
CA GLY A 266 -15.53 0.10 21.60
C GLY A 266 -16.46 0.98 22.41
N ARG A 267 -15.88 1.89 23.21
CA ARG A 267 -16.52 3.09 23.79
C ARG A 267 -15.53 4.22 24.07
N GLY A 268 -14.46 4.39 23.30
CA GLY A 268 -13.50 5.47 23.54
C GLY A 268 -12.69 5.79 22.28
N GLY A 269 -11.93 6.88 22.31
CA GLY A 269 -10.98 7.21 21.24
C GLY A 269 -9.88 6.16 21.14
N THR A 270 -9.32 5.99 19.95
CA THR A 270 -8.30 4.98 19.66
C THR A 270 -6.91 5.53 20.01
N LYS A 271 -6.22 4.89 20.96
CA LYS A 271 -4.81 5.13 21.27
C LYS A 271 -4.03 3.84 21.10
N LEU A 272 -3.22 3.76 20.06
CA LEU A 272 -2.43 2.57 19.76
C LEU A 272 -1.02 2.60 20.35
N GLN A 273 -0.47 3.80 20.66
CA GLN A 273 0.87 3.94 21.23
C GLN A 273 1.07 3.14 22.53
N PRO A 274 0.14 3.09 23.50
CA PRO A 274 0.30 2.27 24.69
C PRO A 274 0.50 0.77 24.40
N GLY A 275 -0.12 0.25 23.32
CA GLY A 275 0.09 -1.15 22.90
C GLY A 275 1.48 -1.40 22.32
N ILE A 276 2.03 -0.43 21.60
CA ILE A 276 3.39 -0.49 21.09
C ILE A 276 4.38 -0.43 22.26
N ASP A 277 4.17 0.47 23.21
CA ASP A 277 5.04 0.60 24.39
C ASP A 277 5.02 -0.68 25.25
N LEU A 278 3.87 -1.36 25.34
CA LEU A 278 3.74 -2.65 26.01
C LEU A 278 4.55 -3.73 25.29
N LEU A 279 4.44 -3.82 23.95
CA LEU A 279 5.22 -4.77 23.13
C LEU A 279 6.72 -4.50 23.20
N ASP A 280 7.12 -3.23 23.29
CA ASP A 280 8.54 -2.86 23.40
C ASP A 280 9.13 -3.11 24.79
N ALA A 281 8.30 -3.10 25.81
CA ALA A 281 8.69 -3.42 27.20
C ALA A 281 8.76 -4.92 27.45
N ASP A 282 8.10 -5.74 26.63
CA ASP A 282 8.07 -7.19 26.79
C ASP A 282 9.41 -7.81 26.39
N THR A 283 10.07 -8.44 27.36
CA THR A 283 11.36 -9.13 27.14
C THR A 283 11.22 -10.46 26.38
N ALA A 284 10.03 -11.04 26.39
CA ALA A 284 9.74 -12.28 25.66
C ALA A 284 9.45 -12.02 24.16
N PHE A 285 9.15 -10.76 23.78
CA PHE A 285 8.89 -10.37 22.42
C PHE A 285 10.14 -9.73 21.79
N PRO A 286 10.81 -10.38 20.82
CA PRO A 286 12.05 -9.88 20.24
C PRO A 286 11.90 -8.50 19.61
N LYS A 287 12.85 -7.59 19.85
CA LYS A 287 12.83 -6.24 19.29
C LYS A 287 12.88 -6.21 17.75
N GLY A 288 13.46 -7.24 17.14
CA GLY A 288 13.51 -7.43 15.69
C GLY A 288 12.28 -8.11 15.09
N ALA A 289 11.35 -8.62 15.91
CA ALA A 289 10.15 -9.26 15.42
C ALA A 289 9.24 -8.24 14.70
N PRO A 290 8.69 -8.57 13.52
CA PRO A 290 7.83 -7.68 12.77
C PRO A 290 6.49 -7.47 13.49
N LEU A 291 5.88 -6.30 13.27
CA LEU A 291 4.61 -5.91 13.88
C LEU A 291 3.57 -5.62 12.79
N LEU A 292 2.41 -6.25 12.88
CA LEU A 292 1.26 -5.97 12.05
C LEU A 292 0.23 -5.16 12.85
N ILE A 293 -0.16 -4.01 12.32
CA ILE A 293 -1.08 -3.08 12.98
C ILE A 293 -2.38 -3.06 12.17
N VAL A 294 -3.47 -3.49 12.78
CA VAL A 294 -4.80 -3.51 12.17
C VAL A 294 -5.63 -2.41 12.81
N THR A 295 -6.01 -1.40 12.04
CA THR A 295 -6.74 -0.21 12.53
C THR A 295 -7.61 0.38 11.42
N ASP A 296 -8.60 1.16 11.78
CA ASP A 296 -9.39 1.97 10.83
C ASP A 296 -8.69 3.29 10.46
N GLY A 297 -7.52 3.56 11.04
CA GLY A 297 -6.74 4.76 10.79
C GLY A 297 -7.11 5.96 11.68
N ALA A 298 -8.18 5.89 12.48
CA ALA A 298 -8.54 6.93 13.43
C ALA A 298 -7.72 6.82 14.73
N CYS A 299 -6.40 6.88 14.62
CA CYS A 299 -5.47 6.66 15.74
C CYS A 299 -4.49 7.83 15.92
N ASP A 300 -3.76 7.81 17.04
CA ASP A 300 -2.67 8.73 17.33
C ASP A 300 -1.45 8.49 16.43
N ARG A 301 -0.53 9.46 16.39
CA ARG A 301 0.75 9.29 15.70
C ARG A 301 1.61 8.27 16.45
N LEU A 302 2.06 7.22 15.74
CA LEU A 302 2.77 6.11 16.31
C LEU A 302 4.29 6.30 16.23
N ASN A 303 5.00 5.95 17.31
CA ASN A 303 6.44 5.85 17.35
C ASN A 303 6.84 4.37 17.44
N LEU A 304 7.26 3.81 16.32
CA LEU A 304 7.59 2.38 16.17
C LEU A 304 9.08 2.07 16.40
N ARG A 305 9.88 3.09 16.79
CA ARG A 305 11.31 2.95 17.17
C ARG A 305 12.16 2.12 16.20
N GLY A 306 11.86 2.20 14.90
CA GLY A 306 12.56 1.46 13.84
C GLY A 306 12.21 -0.02 13.73
N ARG A 307 11.18 -0.50 14.43
CA ARG A 307 10.66 -1.87 14.29
C ARG A 307 10.06 -2.08 12.89
N THR A 308 10.37 -3.20 12.26
CA THR A 308 9.70 -3.60 11.00
C THR A 308 8.20 -3.75 11.26
N HIS A 309 7.39 -3.09 10.44
CA HIS A 309 5.95 -3.07 10.64
C HIS A 309 5.20 -2.94 9.33
N ALA A 310 3.93 -3.31 9.37
CA ALA A 310 2.96 -3.07 8.30
C ALA A 310 1.61 -2.68 8.90
N PHE A 311 0.81 -1.96 8.10
CA PHE A 311 -0.55 -1.56 8.47
C PHE A 311 -1.57 -2.30 7.62
N LEU A 312 -2.66 -2.73 8.24
CA LEU A 312 -3.89 -3.15 7.59
C LEU A 312 -5.00 -2.17 7.93
N ILE A 313 -5.52 -1.47 6.93
CA ILE A 313 -6.59 -0.49 7.11
C ILE A 313 -7.68 -0.69 6.06
N PRO A 314 -8.96 -0.37 6.36
CA PRO A 314 -10.04 -0.44 5.39
C PRO A 314 -9.81 0.50 4.20
N VAL A 315 -10.30 0.11 3.02
CA VAL A 315 -10.31 0.98 1.85
C VAL A 315 -11.08 2.26 2.15
N GLY A 316 -10.49 3.40 1.78
CA GLY A 316 -11.07 4.73 2.00
C GLY A 316 -10.63 5.39 3.31
N ASN A 317 -10.04 4.65 4.23
CA ASN A 317 -9.49 5.20 5.46
C ASN A 317 -8.02 5.60 5.29
N ARG A 318 -7.53 6.53 6.10
CA ARG A 318 -6.15 7.05 6.04
C ARG A 318 -5.56 7.11 7.44
N LEU A 319 -4.24 6.89 7.52
CA LEU A 319 -3.49 7.16 8.73
C LEU A 319 -3.29 8.66 8.91
N PRO A 320 -3.30 9.19 10.14
CA PRO A 320 -3.07 10.61 10.41
C PRO A 320 -1.59 11.04 10.29
N PHE A 321 -0.73 10.13 9.84
CA PHE A 321 0.72 10.33 9.67
C PHE A 321 1.22 9.53 8.47
N THR A 322 2.42 9.88 7.97
CA THR A 322 3.08 9.11 6.91
C THR A 322 3.63 7.81 7.48
N ALA A 323 3.18 6.68 6.94
CA ALA A 323 3.69 5.36 7.31
C ALA A 323 5.07 5.13 6.71
N HIS A 324 6.00 4.56 7.50
CA HIS A 324 7.31 4.13 7.00
C HIS A 324 7.31 2.67 6.52
N GLY A 325 6.29 1.88 6.90
CA GLY A 325 6.06 0.51 6.45
C GLY A 325 4.94 0.42 5.42
N PRO A 326 4.75 -0.76 4.80
CA PRO A 326 3.68 -0.98 3.84
C PRO A 326 2.30 -0.82 4.48
N VAL A 327 1.34 -0.30 3.69
CA VAL A 327 -0.05 -0.11 4.09
C VAL A 327 -0.94 -0.94 3.16
N PHE A 328 -1.57 -1.98 3.70
CA PHE A 328 -2.48 -2.86 2.98
C PHE A 328 -3.92 -2.40 3.14
N ARG A 329 -4.66 -2.33 2.03
CA ARG A 329 -6.02 -1.82 1.98
C ARG A 329 -7.03 -2.97 1.96
N LEU A 330 -7.71 -3.22 3.08
CA LEU A 330 -8.79 -4.21 3.20
C LEU A 330 -10.00 -3.79 2.36
N LYS A 331 -10.51 -4.70 1.55
CA LYS A 331 -11.72 -4.49 0.73
C LYS A 331 -12.85 -5.34 1.24
#